data_1bd572a10f3c6741ab9303b87ea80231
#
_entry.id   1bd572a10f3c6741ab9303b87ea80231
#
_cell.length_a   1.000
_cell.length_b   1.000
_cell.length_c   1.000
_cell.angle_alpha   90.00
_cell.angle_beta   90.00
_cell.angle_gamma   90.00
#
_symmetry.space_group_name_H-M   'P 1'
#
loop_
_entity.id
_entity.type
_entity.pdbx_description
1 polymer ?
#
loop_
_entity_poly.entity_id
_entity_poly.type
_entity_poly.pdbx_seq_one_letter_code
_entity_poly.pdbx_strand_id
1 'polypeptide(L)'
;MDLVVVESPTKAKTLSRFLGKDFEVMATMGHIKDLPKSKLGVDIKNNFKPDYVPVAKREDVIENLKLKSKKSKVVYLASDPDREGEAIAQHVKEILTVDRSLSTVHRITFHEITKEAVEEAITNPRDIDKNLVDAQTGRRVLDRLVGYELSPLLWKKVRRGLSAGRVQSVTLRLIVEKEREIEAFKTEEFWEVFATVHRLLFTVKQLTPEVKSANTSGVFVVELIKQEVKNKKQADEIVAELKKSNYKVSDVKKREVTKSSYPPFTTSTMSQAGARIFGWSAKRTMRAAQELYEEGLITYHRTDSFNISQAAIVKAREFIKKTYGERYLPESPKYYKTTSKVVQEAHEAVRPVDAGNSGQGIGNSDGQKLYDLIRRRFLACQMSSAIYSEIVIDVDAYTLLPTRYTLRASGQTLVFDGWRKLFPGFTREVKSADTSRVFLLPEVKVNE
;
A
#
# COMPACT_ATOMS: atom_id res chain seq x y z
N MET A 1 -31.63 -15.80 22.44
CA MET A 1 -30.80 -15.77 21.23
C MET A 1 -30.61 -14.31 20.88
N ASP A 2 -29.40 -13.87 20.70
CA ASP A 2 -29.08 -12.48 20.36
C ASP A 2 -28.87 -12.34 18.85
N LEU A 3 -29.15 -11.15 18.30
CA LEU A 3 -29.04 -10.88 16.89
C LEU A 3 -27.77 -10.07 16.59
N VAL A 4 -26.96 -10.57 15.67
CA VAL A 4 -25.78 -9.83 15.16
C VAL A 4 -26.07 -9.40 13.72
N VAL A 5 -26.02 -8.10 13.46
CA VAL A 5 -26.31 -7.52 12.15
C VAL A 5 -25.03 -7.02 11.50
N VAL A 6 -24.75 -7.51 10.29
CA VAL A 6 -23.58 -7.15 9.47
C VAL A 6 -24.00 -6.64 8.11
N GLU A 7 -23.07 -6.10 7.32
CA GLU A 7 -23.38 -5.56 6.00
C GLU A 7 -23.37 -6.61 4.87
N SER A 8 -22.57 -7.70 4.99
CA SER A 8 -22.41 -8.66 3.90
C SER A 8 -22.72 -10.11 4.30
N PRO A 9 -23.21 -10.95 3.36
CA PRO A 9 -23.46 -12.37 3.61
C PRO A 9 -22.17 -13.15 3.91
N THR A 10 -21.05 -12.80 3.29
CA THR A 10 -19.75 -13.45 3.55
C THR A 10 -19.33 -13.24 4.99
N LYS A 11 -19.40 -12.00 5.48
CA LYS A 11 -19.12 -11.67 6.88
C LYS A 11 -20.08 -12.37 7.84
N ALA A 12 -21.37 -12.47 7.49
CA ALA A 12 -22.34 -13.22 8.28
C ALA A 12 -21.96 -14.69 8.41
N LYS A 13 -21.58 -15.34 7.30
CA LYS A 13 -21.13 -16.72 7.28
C LYS A 13 -19.86 -16.93 8.12
N THR A 14 -18.91 -16.01 8.05
CA THR A 14 -17.66 -16.09 8.83
C THR A 14 -17.94 -15.95 10.33
N LEU A 15 -18.74 -14.94 10.73
CA LEU A 15 -19.11 -14.74 12.15
C LEU A 15 -19.91 -15.88 12.73
N SER A 16 -20.85 -16.47 11.97
CA SER A 16 -21.64 -17.61 12.41
C SER A 16 -20.80 -18.84 12.78
N ARG A 17 -19.56 -18.95 12.27
CA ARG A 17 -18.63 -20.02 12.67
C ARG A 17 -18.04 -19.83 14.06
N PHE A 18 -17.96 -18.57 14.52
CA PHE A 18 -17.35 -18.23 15.81
C PHE A 18 -18.37 -18.09 16.94
N LEU A 19 -19.58 -17.59 16.63
CA LEU A 19 -20.54 -17.14 17.62
C LEU A 19 -21.44 -18.25 18.24
N GLY A 20 -21.45 -19.46 17.71
CA GLY A 20 -22.25 -20.53 18.26
C GLY A 20 -23.77 -20.36 18.15
N LYS A 21 -24.53 -21.17 18.91
CA LYS A 21 -26.01 -21.26 18.81
C LYS A 21 -26.78 -20.16 19.54
N ASP A 22 -26.13 -19.38 20.39
CA ASP A 22 -26.76 -18.31 21.16
C ASP A 22 -26.95 -17.02 20.35
N PHE A 23 -26.34 -16.96 19.18
CA PHE A 23 -26.39 -15.81 18.28
C PHE A 23 -27.00 -16.21 16.93
N GLU A 24 -27.84 -15.32 16.41
CA GLU A 24 -28.27 -15.33 15.03
C GLU A 24 -27.58 -14.22 14.26
N VAL A 25 -26.94 -14.54 13.12
CA VAL A 25 -26.24 -13.53 12.31
C VAL A 25 -27.03 -13.23 11.05
N MET A 26 -27.26 -11.93 10.77
CA MET A 26 -28.02 -11.47 9.61
C MET A 26 -27.27 -10.37 8.83
N ALA A 27 -27.33 -10.43 7.51
CA ALA A 27 -26.74 -9.41 6.64
C ALA A 27 -27.79 -8.41 6.14
N THR A 28 -27.43 -7.10 6.15
CA THR A 28 -28.27 -6.03 5.57
C THR A 28 -28.08 -5.90 4.06
N MET A 29 -27.08 -6.52 3.49
CA MET A 29 -26.70 -6.39 2.08
C MET A 29 -26.30 -4.95 1.71
N GLY A 30 -25.61 -4.25 2.61
CA GLY A 30 -25.23 -2.84 2.50
C GLY A 30 -26.26 -1.89 3.12
N HIS A 31 -26.34 -0.65 2.61
CA HIS A 31 -27.30 0.33 3.10
C HIS A 31 -28.75 -0.09 2.89
N ILE A 32 -29.57 0.06 3.93
CA ILE A 32 -31.02 -0.20 3.91
C ILE A 32 -31.86 1.07 3.75
N LYS A 33 -31.25 2.24 3.96
CA LYS A 33 -31.80 3.56 3.64
C LYS A 33 -30.84 4.31 2.73
N ASP A 34 -31.36 5.14 1.82
CA ASP A 34 -30.58 6.04 0.98
C ASP A 34 -31.43 7.26 0.58
N LEU A 35 -30.79 8.27 0.00
CA LEU A 35 -31.50 9.40 -0.61
C LEU A 35 -32.36 8.94 -1.81
N PRO A 36 -33.56 9.51 -2.02
CA PRO A 36 -34.42 9.11 -3.14
C PRO A 36 -33.72 9.29 -4.48
N LYS A 37 -33.99 8.37 -5.42
CA LYS A 37 -33.29 8.35 -6.73
C LYS A 37 -33.76 9.46 -7.68
N SER A 38 -35.03 9.83 -7.60
CA SER A 38 -35.67 10.75 -8.54
C SER A 38 -35.73 12.21 -8.07
N LYS A 39 -35.29 12.48 -6.84
CA LYS A 39 -35.35 13.82 -6.23
C LYS A 39 -33.99 14.15 -5.62
N LEU A 40 -33.77 15.45 -5.36
CA LEU A 40 -32.56 15.88 -4.64
C LEU A 40 -32.47 15.19 -3.27
N GLY A 41 -33.59 15.11 -2.55
CA GLY A 41 -33.69 14.44 -1.24
C GLY A 41 -32.84 15.10 -0.15
N VAL A 42 -32.57 16.41 -0.31
CA VAL A 42 -31.82 17.23 0.66
C VAL A 42 -32.55 18.55 0.82
N ASP A 43 -32.96 18.89 2.04
CA ASP A 43 -33.56 20.17 2.37
C ASP A 43 -32.45 21.21 2.63
N ILE A 44 -32.15 21.99 1.58
CA ILE A 44 -31.09 23.02 1.62
C ILE A 44 -31.45 24.12 2.64
N LYS A 45 -32.74 24.46 2.80
CA LYS A 45 -33.16 25.53 3.70
C LYS A 45 -33.12 25.13 5.17
N ASN A 46 -33.20 23.83 5.44
CA ASN A 46 -33.16 23.28 6.79
C ASN A 46 -31.82 22.57 7.06
N ASN A 47 -30.74 23.34 7.02
CA ASN A 47 -29.37 22.88 7.33
C ASN A 47 -28.94 21.62 6.54
N PHE A 48 -29.32 21.53 5.26
CA PHE A 48 -29.01 20.41 4.38
C PHE A 48 -29.50 19.04 4.89
N LYS A 49 -30.59 19.01 5.62
CA LYS A 49 -31.17 17.80 6.19
C LYS A 49 -31.49 16.78 5.10
N PRO A 50 -30.93 15.55 5.16
CA PRO A 50 -31.23 14.51 4.20
C PRO A 50 -32.58 13.87 4.46
N ASP A 51 -33.32 13.55 3.39
CA ASP A 51 -34.56 12.80 3.40
C ASP A 51 -34.28 11.34 3.04
N TYR A 52 -33.83 10.55 4.01
CA TYR A 52 -33.53 9.14 3.81
C TYR A 52 -34.78 8.29 3.71
N VAL A 53 -34.90 7.53 2.63
CA VAL A 53 -36.01 6.58 2.38
C VAL A 53 -35.47 5.13 2.36
N PRO A 54 -36.29 4.13 2.71
CA PRO A 54 -35.92 2.73 2.54
C PRO A 54 -35.55 2.42 1.09
N VAL A 55 -34.53 1.58 0.91
CA VAL A 55 -34.13 1.14 -0.42
C VAL A 55 -35.08 0.06 -0.90
N ALA A 56 -35.86 0.31 -1.98
CA ALA A 56 -36.89 -0.57 -2.51
C ALA A 56 -36.51 -2.04 -2.68
N LYS A 57 -35.26 -2.31 -3.03
CA LYS A 57 -34.74 -3.67 -3.16
C LYS A 57 -34.35 -4.34 -1.82
N ARG A 58 -34.64 -3.70 -0.69
CA ARG A 58 -34.27 -4.14 0.66
C ARG A 58 -35.49 -4.33 1.59
N GLU A 59 -36.70 -4.25 1.07
CA GLU A 59 -37.92 -4.38 1.85
C GLU A 59 -37.97 -5.70 2.60
N ASP A 60 -37.71 -6.84 1.92
CA ASP A 60 -37.66 -8.17 2.54
C ASP A 60 -36.60 -8.25 3.65
N VAL A 61 -35.44 -7.61 3.44
CA VAL A 61 -34.37 -7.58 4.43
C VAL A 61 -34.79 -6.79 5.66
N ILE A 62 -35.48 -5.65 5.46
CA ILE A 62 -35.97 -4.79 6.53
C ILE A 62 -37.06 -5.53 7.34
N GLU A 63 -37.99 -6.21 6.68
CA GLU A 63 -39.04 -7.00 7.35
C GLU A 63 -38.46 -8.14 8.17
N ASN A 64 -37.54 -8.91 7.59
CA ASN A 64 -36.83 -9.98 8.29
C ASN A 64 -36.04 -9.44 9.50
N LEU A 65 -35.38 -8.28 9.33
CA LEU A 65 -34.63 -7.64 10.42
C LEU A 65 -35.57 -7.28 11.58
N LYS A 66 -36.75 -6.69 11.31
CA LYS A 66 -37.78 -6.37 12.31
C LYS A 66 -38.29 -7.64 13.00
N LEU A 67 -38.56 -8.70 12.24
CA LEU A 67 -39.09 -9.96 12.80
C LEU A 67 -38.07 -10.63 13.73
N LYS A 68 -36.80 -10.67 13.33
CA LYS A 68 -35.73 -11.28 14.13
C LYS A 68 -35.38 -10.46 15.36
N SER A 69 -35.33 -9.14 15.23
CA SER A 69 -35.06 -8.25 16.37
C SER A 69 -36.14 -8.35 17.46
N LYS A 70 -37.41 -8.52 17.11
CA LYS A 70 -38.48 -8.74 18.09
C LYS A 70 -38.34 -10.02 18.90
N LYS A 71 -37.63 -11.04 18.38
CA LYS A 71 -37.38 -12.32 19.04
C LYS A 71 -36.05 -12.34 19.81
N SER A 72 -35.22 -11.31 19.65
CA SER A 72 -33.90 -11.25 20.25
C SER A 72 -33.89 -10.42 21.53
N LYS A 73 -33.03 -10.78 22.49
CA LYS A 73 -32.86 -10.00 23.72
C LYS A 73 -32.01 -8.76 23.48
N VAL A 74 -30.93 -8.93 22.73
CA VAL A 74 -29.98 -7.89 22.36
C VAL A 74 -29.72 -7.93 20.87
N VAL A 75 -29.52 -6.76 20.26
CA VAL A 75 -29.11 -6.60 18.86
C VAL A 75 -27.74 -5.94 18.81
N TYR A 76 -26.77 -6.63 18.27
CA TYR A 76 -25.41 -6.13 18.03
C TYR A 76 -25.25 -5.68 16.58
N LEU A 77 -24.87 -4.42 16.37
CA LEU A 77 -24.60 -3.85 15.06
C LEU A 77 -23.09 -3.99 14.77
N ALA A 78 -22.72 -4.94 13.94
CA ALA A 78 -21.36 -5.37 13.67
C ALA A 78 -20.87 -5.02 12.26
N SER A 79 -21.31 -3.87 11.73
CA SER A 79 -20.83 -3.32 10.46
C SER A 79 -19.35 -2.89 10.55
N ASP A 80 -18.72 -2.62 9.41
CA ASP A 80 -17.30 -2.27 9.32
C ASP A 80 -16.91 -1.08 10.23
N PRO A 81 -15.65 -0.99 10.69
CA PRO A 81 -15.21 0.05 11.61
C PRO A 81 -14.89 1.36 10.88
N ASP A 82 -15.71 1.75 9.90
CA ASP A 82 -15.60 3.00 9.17
C ASP A 82 -16.91 3.82 9.19
N ARG A 83 -16.89 5.03 8.61
CA ARG A 83 -18.05 5.91 8.56
C ARG A 83 -19.23 5.31 7.78
N GLU A 84 -18.98 4.48 6.76
CA GLU A 84 -20.05 3.81 6.00
C GLU A 84 -20.73 2.75 6.87
N GLY A 85 -19.95 1.95 7.60
CA GLY A 85 -20.46 0.97 8.57
C GLY A 85 -21.21 1.64 9.71
N GLU A 86 -20.74 2.80 10.19
CA GLU A 86 -21.41 3.55 11.25
C GLU A 86 -22.78 4.12 10.78
N ALA A 87 -22.86 4.60 9.54
CA ALA A 87 -24.13 5.03 8.94
C ALA A 87 -25.09 3.86 8.72
N ILE A 88 -24.59 2.68 8.31
CA ILE A 88 -25.42 1.47 8.21
C ILE A 88 -25.99 1.11 9.59
N ALA A 89 -25.15 1.10 10.63
CA ALA A 89 -25.56 0.83 12.00
C ALA A 89 -26.64 1.81 12.47
N GLN A 90 -26.46 3.11 12.21
CA GLN A 90 -27.44 4.14 12.54
C GLN A 90 -28.78 3.91 11.81
N HIS A 91 -28.77 3.62 10.52
CA HIS A 91 -29.99 3.36 9.74
C HIS A 91 -30.71 2.10 10.23
N VAL A 92 -29.97 1.04 10.61
CA VAL A 92 -30.56 -0.16 11.24
C VAL A 92 -31.21 0.20 12.56
N LYS A 93 -30.51 0.90 13.46
CA LYS A 93 -31.04 1.34 14.74
C LYS A 93 -32.34 2.15 14.56
N GLU A 94 -32.37 3.11 13.65
CA GLU A 94 -33.55 3.91 13.36
C GLU A 94 -34.76 3.07 12.90
N ILE A 95 -34.55 2.10 12.01
CA ILE A 95 -35.65 1.21 11.53
C ILE A 95 -36.19 0.35 12.66
N LEU A 96 -35.30 -0.10 13.56
CA LEU A 96 -35.70 -0.94 14.68
C LEU A 96 -36.39 -0.15 15.81
N THR A 97 -36.02 1.10 16.05
CA THR A 97 -36.56 1.93 17.17
C THR A 97 -37.94 2.55 16.88
N VAL A 98 -38.44 2.52 15.65
CA VAL A 98 -39.78 3.01 15.32
C VAL A 98 -40.86 2.23 16.07
N ASP A 99 -40.70 0.96 16.32
CA ASP A 99 -41.67 0.07 16.99
C ASP A 99 -41.35 -0.11 18.50
N ARG A 100 -41.18 0.89 19.27
CA ARG A 100 -41.00 0.99 20.76
C ARG A 100 -40.89 -0.29 21.62
N SER A 101 -40.89 -1.51 21.04
CA SER A 101 -40.86 -2.81 21.71
C SER A 101 -39.49 -3.46 21.75
N LEU A 102 -38.39 -2.65 21.76
CA LEU A 102 -37.08 -3.18 21.39
C LEU A 102 -36.17 -3.53 22.51
N SER A 103 -35.52 -4.67 22.24
CA SER A 103 -34.20 -5.13 22.66
C SER A 103 -33.19 -3.99 22.76
N THR A 104 -32.26 -4.11 23.65
CA THR A 104 -31.10 -3.21 23.72
C THR A 104 -30.29 -3.32 22.43
N VAL A 105 -29.97 -2.18 21.78
CA VAL A 105 -29.19 -2.14 20.54
C VAL A 105 -27.81 -1.60 20.83
N HIS A 106 -26.79 -2.37 20.58
CA HIS A 106 -25.38 -2.04 20.79
C HIS A 106 -24.60 -2.01 19.48
N ARG A 107 -23.59 -1.18 19.40
CA ARG A 107 -22.58 -1.16 18.35
C ARG A 107 -21.35 -1.95 18.80
N ILE A 108 -20.86 -2.86 17.95
CA ILE A 108 -19.59 -3.56 18.13
C ILE A 108 -18.69 -3.35 16.92
N THR A 109 -17.40 -3.17 17.17
CA THR A 109 -16.40 -2.95 16.10
C THR A 109 -15.18 -3.81 16.34
N PHE A 110 -14.64 -4.35 15.26
CA PHE A 110 -13.40 -5.12 15.27
C PHE A 110 -12.62 -4.85 13.97
N HIS A 111 -11.29 -4.85 14.07
CA HIS A 111 -10.41 -4.59 12.92
C HIS A 111 -9.97 -5.87 12.20
N GLU A 112 -10.21 -7.02 12.81
CA GLU A 112 -10.01 -8.35 12.23
C GLU A 112 -11.16 -9.29 12.62
N ILE A 113 -11.49 -10.21 11.74
CA ILE A 113 -12.58 -11.16 11.99
C ILE A 113 -11.97 -12.45 12.54
N THR A 114 -11.66 -12.45 13.84
CA THR A 114 -11.21 -13.60 14.62
C THR A 114 -12.21 -13.88 15.72
N LYS A 115 -12.17 -15.09 16.27
CA LYS A 115 -13.05 -15.45 17.39
C LYS A 115 -12.80 -14.53 18.58
N GLU A 116 -11.55 -14.33 18.93
CA GLU A 116 -11.10 -13.52 20.06
C GLU A 116 -11.55 -12.06 19.92
N ALA A 117 -11.31 -11.45 18.74
CA ALA A 117 -11.69 -10.05 18.49
C ALA A 117 -13.22 -9.85 18.49
N VAL A 118 -13.97 -10.82 18.01
CA VAL A 118 -15.44 -10.77 18.01
C VAL A 118 -16.01 -10.96 19.42
N GLU A 119 -15.49 -11.90 20.21
CA GLU A 119 -15.89 -12.12 21.60
C GLU A 119 -15.55 -10.90 22.47
N GLU A 120 -14.38 -10.31 22.28
CA GLU A 120 -13.97 -9.07 22.96
C GLU A 120 -14.91 -7.91 22.62
N ALA A 121 -15.28 -7.75 21.35
CA ALA A 121 -16.20 -6.69 20.91
C ALA A 121 -17.62 -6.87 21.47
N ILE A 122 -18.09 -8.10 21.60
CA ILE A 122 -19.40 -8.40 22.24
C ILE A 122 -19.36 -8.09 23.74
N THR A 123 -18.27 -8.38 24.39
CA THR A 123 -18.09 -8.12 25.83
C THR A 123 -17.94 -6.61 26.12
N ASN A 124 -17.39 -5.86 25.19
CA ASN A 124 -17.16 -4.42 25.28
C ASN A 124 -17.90 -3.62 24.19
N PRO A 125 -19.25 -3.66 24.20
CA PRO A 125 -20.03 -2.93 23.21
C PRO A 125 -19.93 -1.42 23.45
N ARG A 126 -20.15 -0.63 22.38
CA ARG A 126 -20.14 0.83 22.43
C ARG A 126 -21.41 1.43 21.84
N ASP A 127 -21.56 2.72 21.98
CA ASP A 127 -22.58 3.47 21.24
C ASP A 127 -22.13 3.76 19.80
N ILE A 128 -23.11 4.11 18.95
CA ILE A 128 -22.85 4.59 17.60
C ILE A 128 -22.16 5.96 17.68
N ASP A 129 -21.05 6.11 16.97
CA ASP A 129 -20.31 7.37 16.87
C ASP A 129 -21.04 8.35 15.95
N LYS A 130 -21.68 9.34 16.55
CA LYS A 130 -22.43 10.39 15.83
C LYS A 130 -21.53 11.20 14.89
N ASN A 131 -20.28 11.44 15.25
CA ASN A 131 -19.36 12.21 14.41
C ASN A 131 -19.05 11.47 13.10
N LEU A 132 -18.89 10.14 13.15
CA LEU A 132 -18.70 9.32 11.97
C LEU A 132 -19.97 9.26 11.11
N VAL A 133 -21.13 9.16 11.74
CA VAL A 133 -22.44 9.23 11.03
C VAL A 133 -22.59 10.57 10.34
N ASP A 134 -22.33 11.67 11.03
CA ASP A 134 -22.41 13.02 10.48
C ASP A 134 -21.41 13.24 9.34
N ALA A 135 -20.19 12.71 9.47
CA ALA A 135 -19.19 12.74 8.43
C ALA A 135 -19.60 11.97 7.17
N GLN A 136 -20.26 10.81 7.33
CA GLN A 136 -20.82 10.06 6.19
C GLN A 136 -22.01 10.81 5.58
N THR A 137 -22.91 11.33 6.40
CA THR A 137 -24.07 12.12 5.97
C THR A 137 -23.63 13.35 5.19
N GLY A 138 -22.68 14.14 5.71
CA GLY A 138 -22.13 15.30 5.03
C GLY A 138 -21.51 14.94 3.68
N ARG A 139 -20.78 13.84 3.62
CA ARG A 139 -20.24 13.30 2.37
C ARG A 139 -21.35 12.91 1.39
N ARG A 140 -22.37 12.19 1.85
CA ARG A 140 -23.50 11.75 1.01
C ARG A 140 -24.29 12.92 0.45
N VAL A 141 -24.56 13.91 1.29
CA VAL A 141 -25.24 15.16 0.90
C VAL A 141 -24.40 15.93 -0.12
N LEU A 142 -23.11 16.11 0.13
CA LEU A 142 -22.20 16.80 -0.80
C LEU A 142 -22.15 16.10 -2.16
N ASP A 143 -21.97 14.77 -2.19
CA ASP A 143 -21.97 14.00 -3.43
C ASP A 143 -23.29 14.14 -4.20
N ARG A 144 -24.44 14.24 -3.48
CA ARG A 144 -25.75 14.47 -4.07
C ARG A 144 -25.87 15.87 -4.67
N LEU A 145 -25.51 16.91 -3.92
CA LEU A 145 -25.56 18.30 -4.38
C LEU A 145 -24.67 18.51 -5.61
N VAL A 146 -23.41 18.10 -5.53
CA VAL A 146 -22.47 18.21 -6.66
C VAL A 146 -22.99 17.47 -7.90
N GLY A 147 -23.50 16.24 -7.73
CA GLY A 147 -24.04 15.46 -8.83
C GLY A 147 -25.28 16.08 -9.48
N TYR A 148 -26.21 16.60 -8.68
CA TYR A 148 -27.50 17.11 -9.17
C TYR A 148 -27.42 18.54 -9.69
N GLU A 149 -26.55 19.39 -9.14
CA GLU A 149 -26.44 20.80 -9.54
C GLU A 149 -25.43 20.98 -10.69
N LEU A 150 -24.26 20.33 -10.62
CA LEU A 150 -23.22 20.53 -11.61
C LEU A 150 -23.37 19.64 -12.85
N SER A 151 -23.91 18.43 -12.74
CA SER A 151 -24.06 17.57 -13.92
C SER A 151 -24.98 18.17 -14.99
N PRO A 152 -26.17 18.73 -14.65
CA PRO A 152 -27.00 19.44 -15.63
C PRO A 152 -26.32 20.66 -16.27
N LEU A 153 -25.48 21.38 -15.50
CA LEU A 153 -24.72 22.49 -16.04
C LEU A 153 -23.69 22.01 -17.09
N LEU A 154 -23.01 20.87 -16.83
CA LEU A 154 -22.12 20.25 -17.79
C LEU A 154 -22.87 19.79 -19.05
N TRP A 155 -24.10 19.27 -18.91
CA TRP A 155 -24.92 18.88 -20.06
C TRP A 155 -25.29 20.06 -20.95
N LYS A 156 -25.58 21.20 -20.32
CA LYS A 156 -25.92 22.44 -21.05
C LYS A 156 -24.73 23.10 -21.71
N LYS A 157 -23.56 23.06 -21.06
CA LYS A 157 -22.37 23.84 -21.49
C LYS A 157 -21.36 23.04 -22.29
N VAL A 158 -21.29 21.72 -22.09
CA VAL A 158 -20.28 20.84 -22.70
C VAL A 158 -20.94 19.74 -23.52
N ARG A 159 -21.46 18.69 -22.89
CA ARG A 159 -22.07 17.56 -23.56
C ARG A 159 -22.99 16.76 -22.61
N ARG A 160 -24.11 16.27 -23.14
CA ARG A 160 -25.04 15.40 -22.42
C ARG A 160 -24.35 14.08 -21.99
N GLY A 161 -24.67 13.60 -20.78
CA GLY A 161 -24.12 12.35 -20.22
C GLY A 161 -22.84 12.52 -19.39
N LEU A 162 -22.28 13.73 -19.32
CA LEU A 162 -21.18 14.01 -18.38
C LEU A 162 -21.69 14.05 -16.94
N SER A 163 -20.89 13.62 -15.98
CA SER A 163 -21.21 13.74 -14.57
C SER A 163 -20.11 14.49 -13.81
N ALA A 164 -20.52 15.40 -12.95
CA ALA A 164 -19.65 15.99 -11.94
C ALA A 164 -19.71 15.16 -10.66
N GLY A 165 -18.59 15.04 -9.98
CA GLY A 165 -18.51 14.33 -8.72
C GLY A 165 -17.25 14.71 -7.96
N ARG A 166 -17.34 14.66 -6.66
CA ARG A 166 -16.25 15.02 -5.74
C ARG A 166 -14.91 14.30 -6.04
N VAL A 167 -14.96 13.01 -6.36
CA VAL A 167 -13.77 12.24 -6.72
C VAL A 167 -13.37 12.48 -8.18
N GLN A 168 -14.33 12.41 -9.10
CA GLN A 168 -14.08 12.53 -10.54
C GLN A 168 -13.50 13.89 -10.91
N SER A 169 -14.06 14.98 -10.39
CA SER A 169 -13.63 16.34 -10.73
C SER A 169 -12.23 16.64 -10.18
N VAL A 170 -11.91 16.19 -8.96
CA VAL A 170 -10.57 16.35 -8.38
C VAL A 170 -9.54 15.51 -9.14
N THR A 171 -9.88 14.26 -9.49
CA THR A 171 -8.99 13.41 -10.29
C THR A 171 -8.68 14.03 -11.65
N LEU A 172 -9.71 14.53 -12.35
CA LEU A 172 -9.53 15.22 -13.63
C LEU A 172 -8.64 16.46 -13.49
N ARG A 173 -8.85 17.25 -12.43
CA ARG A 173 -8.02 18.41 -12.14
C ARG A 173 -6.55 18.02 -11.98
N LEU A 174 -6.23 17.00 -11.19
CA LEU A 174 -4.84 16.53 -11.00
C LEU A 174 -4.21 16.07 -12.31
N ILE A 175 -4.97 15.39 -13.18
CA ILE A 175 -4.49 14.98 -14.51
C ILE A 175 -4.20 16.20 -15.38
N VAL A 176 -5.12 17.17 -15.43
CA VAL A 176 -4.94 18.39 -16.23
C VAL A 176 -3.78 19.24 -15.73
N GLU A 177 -3.63 19.38 -14.41
CA GLU A 177 -2.50 20.11 -13.82
C GLU A 177 -1.17 19.42 -14.20
N LYS A 178 -1.11 18.09 -14.16
CA LYS A 178 0.08 17.34 -14.55
C LYS A 178 0.36 17.44 -16.06
N GLU A 179 -0.66 17.41 -16.90
CA GLU A 179 -0.51 17.58 -18.35
C GLU A 179 0.04 18.98 -18.68
N ARG A 180 -0.45 20.03 -18.01
CA ARG A 180 0.09 21.39 -18.16
C ARG A 180 1.56 21.50 -17.75
N GLU A 181 1.98 20.77 -16.70
CA GLU A 181 3.41 20.68 -16.33
C GLU A 181 4.23 20.02 -17.45
N ILE A 182 3.68 18.94 -18.05
CA ILE A 182 4.35 18.23 -19.17
C ILE A 182 4.45 19.14 -20.41
N GLU A 183 3.36 19.84 -20.76
CA GLU A 183 3.34 20.78 -21.89
C GLU A 183 4.29 21.97 -21.68
N ALA A 184 4.41 22.45 -20.44
CA ALA A 184 5.31 23.55 -20.08
C ALA A 184 6.77 23.12 -19.94
N PHE A 185 7.03 21.80 -19.93
CA PHE A 185 8.39 21.28 -19.75
C PHE A 185 9.26 21.61 -20.95
N LYS A 186 10.34 22.31 -20.69
CA LYS A 186 11.36 22.59 -21.70
C LYS A 186 12.37 21.44 -21.70
N THR A 187 12.46 20.77 -22.82
CA THR A 187 13.47 19.73 -23.00
C THR A 187 14.85 20.37 -23.08
N GLU A 188 15.77 19.88 -22.26
CA GLU A 188 17.18 20.26 -22.28
C GLU A 188 18.00 19.05 -22.74
N GLU A 189 18.89 19.29 -23.68
CA GLU A 189 19.85 18.27 -24.13
C GLU A 189 21.01 18.21 -23.12
N PHE A 190 21.32 17.00 -22.67
CA PHE A 190 22.52 16.73 -21.90
C PHE A 190 23.21 15.46 -22.43
N TRP A 191 24.51 15.38 -22.19
CA TRP A 191 25.32 14.26 -22.62
C TRP A 191 26.01 13.59 -21.43
N GLU A 192 25.91 12.29 -21.37
CA GLU A 192 26.64 11.45 -20.41
C GLU A 192 27.81 10.80 -21.15
N VAL A 193 29.01 10.89 -20.60
CA VAL A 193 30.23 10.32 -21.18
C VAL A 193 30.68 9.14 -20.33
N PHE A 194 30.74 7.99 -20.98
CA PHE A 194 31.21 6.75 -20.35
C PHE A 194 32.50 6.28 -20.98
N ALA A 195 33.40 5.72 -20.17
CA ALA A 195 34.59 5.06 -20.64
C ALA A 195 34.65 3.61 -20.12
N THR A 196 35.13 2.71 -20.96
CA THR A 196 35.41 1.34 -20.54
C THR A 196 36.91 1.26 -20.17
N VAL A 197 37.19 0.97 -18.91
CA VAL A 197 38.55 0.82 -18.40
C VAL A 197 38.92 -0.64 -18.41
N HIS A 198 40.09 -0.95 -18.99
CA HIS A 198 40.70 -2.27 -19.02
C HIS A 198 41.88 -2.28 -18.07
N ARG A 199 41.86 -3.12 -17.06
CA ARG A 199 42.98 -3.37 -16.20
C ARG A 199 44.00 -4.26 -16.93
N LEU A 200 45.23 -3.83 -17.02
CA LEU A 200 46.32 -4.71 -17.44
C LEU A 200 46.62 -5.73 -16.32
N LEU A 201 46.09 -6.94 -16.48
CA LEU A 201 46.31 -8.03 -15.54
C LEU A 201 47.74 -8.56 -15.71
N PHE A 202 48.68 -8.17 -14.86
CA PHE A 202 49.86 -8.93 -14.64
C PHE A 202 49.52 -10.19 -13.82
N THR A 203 49.60 -11.34 -14.48
CA THR A 203 49.52 -12.74 -13.96
C THR A 203 48.96 -12.92 -12.55
N VAL A 204 47.70 -13.36 -12.44
CA VAL A 204 47.13 -13.84 -11.18
C VAL A 204 47.55 -15.29 -10.97
N LYS A 205 48.43 -15.55 -9.97
CA LYS A 205 48.60 -16.87 -9.39
C LYS A 205 47.33 -17.30 -8.68
N GLN A 206 46.81 -18.46 -9.10
CA GLN A 206 45.79 -19.31 -8.45
C GLN A 206 44.75 -18.63 -7.57
N LEU A 207 43.54 -18.50 -8.13
CA LEU A 207 42.33 -18.20 -7.39
C LEU A 207 41.68 -19.49 -6.89
N THR A 208 41.35 -19.54 -5.60
CA THR A 208 40.56 -20.61 -4.99
C THR A 208 39.13 -20.65 -5.55
N PRO A 209 38.42 -21.81 -5.49
CA PRO A 209 37.11 -22.01 -6.16
C PRO A 209 35.96 -21.11 -5.70
N GLU A 210 36.11 -20.37 -4.59
CA GLU A 210 35.05 -19.55 -3.96
C GLU A 210 34.86 -18.17 -4.61
N VAL A 211 35.69 -17.71 -5.52
CA VAL A 211 35.65 -16.36 -6.13
C VAL A 211 35.08 -16.38 -7.55
N LYS A 212 34.26 -17.36 -7.91
CA LYS A 212 33.67 -17.46 -9.27
C LYS A 212 32.60 -16.40 -9.63
N SER A 213 32.23 -15.48 -8.74
CA SER A 213 31.22 -14.45 -9.02
C SER A 213 31.75 -13.02 -9.16
N ALA A 214 33.07 -12.80 -8.95
CA ALA A 214 33.68 -11.50 -9.20
C ALA A 214 33.99 -11.34 -10.69
N ASN A 215 33.77 -10.15 -11.25
CA ASN A 215 34.17 -9.83 -12.63
C ASN A 215 35.71 -9.85 -12.71
N THR A 216 36.25 -11.05 -12.97
CA THR A 216 37.72 -11.30 -13.05
C THR A 216 38.34 -10.75 -14.35
N SER A 217 37.54 -10.24 -15.27
CA SER A 217 38.02 -9.69 -16.54
C SER A 217 38.78 -8.36 -16.39
N GLY A 218 38.71 -7.73 -15.20
CA GLY A 218 39.36 -6.43 -14.99
C GLY A 218 38.77 -5.28 -15.83
N VAL A 219 37.61 -5.49 -16.47
CA VAL A 219 36.96 -4.53 -17.32
C VAL A 219 35.74 -3.93 -16.59
N PHE A 220 35.66 -2.62 -16.46
CA PHE A 220 34.52 -1.94 -15.88
C PHE A 220 34.24 -0.60 -16.55
N VAL A 221 32.99 -0.13 -16.44
CA VAL A 221 32.56 1.13 -17.05
C VAL A 221 32.59 2.22 -15.98
N VAL A 222 33.16 3.35 -16.35
CA VAL A 222 33.20 4.57 -15.54
C VAL A 222 32.47 5.70 -16.25
N GLU A 223 31.84 6.55 -15.49
CA GLU A 223 31.06 7.70 -15.96
C GLU A 223 31.80 9.01 -15.60
N LEU A 224 31.84 9.96 -16.51
CA LEU A 224 32.39 11.30 -16.24
C LEU A 224 31.55 12.00 -15.18
N ILE A 225 32.20 12.48 -14.13
CA ILE A 225 31.55 13.24 -13.04
C ILE A 225 32.13 14.65 -12.94
N LYS A 226 31.44 15.54 -12.23
CA LYS A 226 31.86 16.92 -11.95
C LYS A 226 31.91 17.85 -13.18
N GLN A 227 31.46 17.41 -14.33
CA GLN A 227 31.40 18.22 -15.53
C GLN A 227 30.06 18.01 -16.24
N GLU A 228 29.34 19.08 -16.45
CA GLU A 228 28.11 19.08 -17.24
C GLU A 228 28.46 19.21 -18.74
N VAL A 229 27.95 18.30 -19.54
CA VAL A 229 28.20 18.26 -20.99
C VAL A 229 26.91 18.65 -21.70
N LYS A 230 26.87 19.88 -22.26
CA LYS A 230 25.62 20.48 -22.73
C LYS A 230 25.29 20.21 -24.20
N ASN A 231 26.29 19.81 -24.99
CA ASN A 231 26.08 19.59 -26.42
C ASN A 231 27.05 18.53 -26.98
N LYS A 232 26.72 18.03 -28.16
CA LYS A 232 27.49 17.00 -28.85
C LYS A 232 28.95 17.39 -29.08
N LYS A 233 29.22 18.65 -29.48
CA LYS A 233 30.59 19.13 -29.77
C LYS A 233 31.49 18.97 -28.54
N GLN A 234 30.99 19.40 -27.39
CA GLN A 234 31.69 19.25 -26.11
C GLN A 234 31.89 17.81 -25.73
N ALA A 235 30.88 16.93 -25.95
CA ALA A 235 31.00 15.49 -25.75
C ALA A 235 32.08 14.87 -26.63
N ASP A 236 32.10 15.21 -27.92
CA ASP A 236 33.08 14.68 -28.88
C ASP A 236 34.52 15.14 -28.54
N GLU A 237 34.71 16.39 -28.11
CA GLU A 237 35.99 16.91 -27.63
C GLU A 237 36.48 16.13 -26.40
N ILE A 238 35.63 15.96 -25.39
CA ILE A 238 35.97 15.19 -24.17
C ILE A 238 36.33 13.73 -24.52
N VAL A 239 35.53 13.07 -25.37
CA VAL A 239 35.79 11.70 -25.80
C VAL A 239 37.15 11.60 -26.54
N ALA A 240 37.46 12.57 -27.40
CA ALA A 240 38.75 12.59 -28.11
C ALA A 240 39.95 12.74 -27.15
N GLU A 241 39.79 13.54 -26.10
CA GLU A 241 40.83 13.71 -25.06
C GLU A 241 40.93 12.46 -24.18
N LEU A 242 39.82 11.89 -23.74
CA LEU A 242 39.79 10.67 -22.93
C LEU A 242 40.45 9.47 -23.64
N LYS A 243 40.28 9.35 -24.98
CA LYS A 243 40.94 8.29 -25.77
C LYS A 243 42.47 8.39 -25.76
N LYS A 244 43.02 9.58 -25.52
CA LYS A 244 44.46 9.83 -25.49
C LYS A 244 45.02 9.91 -24.05
N SER A 245 44.15 9.79 -23.05
CA SER A 245 44.49 9.93 -21.64
C SER A 245 45.08 8.66 -21.06
N ASN A 246 45.93 8.83 -20.05
CA ASN A 246 46.32 7.77 -19.14
C ASN A 246 45.35 7.79 -17.93
N TYR A 247 44.97 6.64 -17.46
CA TYR A 247 44.02 6.47 -16.38
C TYR A 247 44.70 5.97 -15.11
N LYS A 248 44.30 6.49 -13.96
CA LYS A 248 44.81 6.08 -12.66
C LYS A 248 43.68 6.07 -11.64
N VAL A 249 43.57 5.03 -10.86
CA VAL A 249 42.63 4.97 -9.74
C VAL A 249 43.06 5.97 -8.67
N SER A 250 42.27 7.02 -8.47
CA SER A 250 42.59 8.07 -7.49
C SER A 250 42.00 7.81 -6.12
N ASP A 251 40.85 7.13 -6.04
CA ASP A 251 40.21 6.81 -4.78
C ASP A 251 39.34 5.54 -4.88
N VAL A 252 39.31 4.76 -3.79
CA VAL A 252 38.46 3.56 -3.66
C VAL A 252 37.78 3.61 -2.31
N LYS A 253 36.44 3.88 -2.32
CA LYS A 253 35.64 3.89 -1.12
C LYS A 253 34.79 2.63 -1.02
N LYS A 254 34.95 1.92 0.09
CA LYS A 254 34.09 0.80 0.48
C LYS A 254 33.27 1.22 1.67
N ARG A 255 31.94 1.01 1.59
CA ARG A 255 31.06 1.24 2.74
C ARG A 255 29.96 0.20 2.80
N GLU A 256 29.50 -0.07 3.98
CA GLU A 256 28.31 -0.88 4.19
C GLU A 256 27.06 0.02 4.12
N VAL A 257 26.08 -0.40 3.32
CA VAL A 257 24.82 0.30 3.16
C VAL A 257 23.70 -0.64 3.59
N THR A 258 22.94 -0.21 4.59
CA THR A 258 21.76 -0.94 5.06
C THR A 258 20.50 -0.42 4.38
N LYS A 259 19.69 -1.35 3.82
CA LYS A 259 18.39 -1.02 3.23
C LYS A 259 17.27 -1.69 4.03
N SER A 260 16.49 -0.87 4.71
CA SER A 260 15.32 -1.34 5.47
C SER A 260 14.16 -1.73 4.54
N SER A 261 13.27 -2.57 5.06
CA SER A 261 12.01 -2.89 4.38
C SER A 261 11.08 -1.69 4.39
N TYR A 262 10.09 -1.75 3.53
CA TYR A 262 8.99 -0.79 3.54
C TYR A 262 8.03 -1.04 4.71
N PRO A 263 7.23 -0.04 5.14
CA PRO A 263 6.16 -0.21 6.12
C PRO A 263 5.12 -1.27 5.70
N PRO A 264 4.28 -1.76 6.61
CA PRO A 264 3.13 -2.58 6.24
C PRO A 264 2.20 -1.81 5.29
N PHE A 265 1.26 -2.50 4.66
CA PHE A 265 0.40 -1.84 3.70
C PHE A 265 -0.66 -0.94 4.35
N THR A 266 -0.90 0.20 3.72
CA THR A 266 -2.15 0.98 3.79
C THR A 266 -2.97 0.70 2.54
N THR A 267 -4.22 1.16 2.48
CA THR A 267 -5.08 1.10 1.27
C THR A 267 -4.35 1.63 0.03
N SER A 268 -3.72 2.79 0.16
CA SER A 268 -3.01 3.45 -0.95
C SER A 268 -1.80 2.64 -1.42
N THR A 269 -0.93 2.23 -0.50
CA THR A 269 0.30 1.50 -0.85
C THR A 269 0.00 0.09 -1.35
N MET A 270 -1.05 -0.57 -0.84
CA MET A 270 -1.53 -1.85 -1.33
C MET A 270 -2.05 -1.74 -2.78
N SER A 271 -2.86 -0.72 -3.08
CA SER A 271 -3.36 -0.48 -4.44
C SER A 271 -2.24 -0.17 -5.43
N GLN A 272 -1.23 0.62 -5.01
CA GLN A 272 -0.05 0.89 -5.83
C GLN A 272 0.77 -0.37 -6.10
N ALA A 273 0.96 -1.23 -5.09
CA ALA A 273 1.66 -2.50 -5.25
C ALA A 273 0.89 -3.45 -6.19
N GLY A 274 -0.43 -3.54 -6.04
CA GLY A 274 -1.30 -4.30 -6.95
C GLY A 274 -1.18 -3.84 -8.40
N ALA A 275 -1.14 -2.52 -8.64
CA ALA A 275 -0.94 -1.95 -9.96
C ALA A 275 0.46 -2.26 -10.53
N ARG A 276 1.51 -2.09 -9.74
CA ARG A 276 2.90 -2.30 -10.19
C ARG A 276 3.24 -3.77 -10.44
N ILE A 277 2.76 -4.66 -9.58
CA ILE A 277 3.16 -6.08 -9.58
C ILE A 277 2.26 -6.90 -10.48
N PHE A 278 0.94 -6.68 -10.39
CA PHE A 278 -0.06 -7.49 -11.07
C PHE A 278 -0.73 -6.78 -12.26
N GLY A 279 -0.48 -5.47 -12.45
CA GLY A 279 -1.18 -4.67 -13.47
C GLY A 279 -2.66 -4.44 -13.13
N TRP A 280 -3.05 -4.53 -11.85
CA TRP A 280 -4.45 -4.43 -11.45
C TRP A 280 -4.91 -2.97 -11.31
N SER A 281 -6.19 -2.75 -11.62
CA SER A 281 -6.84 -1.50 -11.22
C SER A 281 -7.04 -1.45 -9.70
N ALA A 282 -7.11 -0.25 -9.13
CA ALA A 282 -7.43 -0.06 -7.72
C ALA A 282 -8.75 -0.75 -7.32
N LYS A 283 -9.76 -0.71 -8.20
CA LYS A 283 -11.05 -1.39 -7.97
C LYS A 283 -10.88 -2.91 -7.83
N ARG A 284 -10.03 -3.54 -8.66
CA ARG A 284 -9.76 -4.98 -8.57
C ARG A 284 -9.03 -5.34 -7.29
N THR A 285 -8.00 -4.57 -6.93
CA THR A 285 -7.25 -4.76 -5.68
C THR A 285 -8.17 -4.61 -4.46
N MET A 286 -9.00 -3.57 -4.43
CA MET A 286 -9.90 -3.32 -3.30
C MET A 286 -11.00 -4.39 -3.17
N ARG A 287 -11.49 -4.94 -4.27
CA ARG A 287 -12.46 -6.04 -4.22
C ARG A 287 -11.82 -7.31 -3.64
N ALA A 288 -10.64 -7.68 -4.10
CA ALA A 288 -9.92 -8.83 -3.55
C ALA A 288 -9.60 -8.64 -2.05
N ALA A 289 -9.22 -7.43 -1.64
CA ALA A 289 -8.96 -7.11 -0.24
C ALA A 289 -10.23 -7.19 0.62
N GLN A 290 -11.38 -6.74 0.11
CA GLN A 290 -12.67 -6.85 0.80
C GLN A 290 -13.04 -8.33 1.03
N GLU A 291 -12.90 -9.17 0.00
CA GLU A 291 -13.16 -10.61 0.10
C GLU A 291 -12.26 -11.26 1.16
N LEU A 292 -10.95 -10.97 1.16
CA LEU A 292 -10.01 -11.48 2.15
C LEU A 292 -10.33 -11.02 3.59
N TYR A 293 -10.76 -9.77 3.76
CA TYR A 293 -11.19 -9.28 5.07
C TYR A 293 -12.44 -9.98 5.56
N GLU A 294 -13.48 -10.09 4.72
CA GLU A 294 -14.74 -10.73 5.07
C GLU A 294 -14.59 -12.23 5.37
N GLU A 295 -13.59 -12.88 4.77
CA GLU A 295 -13.19 -14.26 5.06
C GLU A 295 -12.37 -14.38 6.36
N GLY A 296 -11.97 -13.27 6.97
CA GLY A 296 -11.16 -13.24 8.20
C GLY A 296 -9.68 -13.54 7.98
N LEU A 297 -9.16 -13.32 6.77
CA LEU A 297 -7.77 -13.63 6.41
C LEU A 297 -6.83 -12.44 6.61
N ILE A 298 -7.33 -11.22 6.48
CA ILE A 298 -6.58 -9.99 6.69
C ILE A 298 -7.33 -9.03 7.63
N THR A 299 -6.61 -8.07 8.19
CA THR A 299 -7.20 -6.92 8.90
C THR A 299 -7.98 -6.03 7.95
N TYR A 300 -8.78 -5.12 8.51
CA TYR A 300 -9.56 -4.16 7.74
C TYR A 300 -8.68 -3.38 6.74
N HIS A 301 -9.07 -3.46 5.49
CA HIS A 301 -8.22 -3.02 4.37
C HIS A 301 -8.36 -1.54 4.01
N ARG A 302 -9.38 -0.83 4.53
CA ARG A 302 -9.56 0.61 4.34
C ARG A 302 -8.92 1.38 5.49
N THR A 303 -7.61 1.50 5.44
CA THR A 303 -6.79 2.15 6.47
C THR A 303 -5.67 2.97 5.84
N ASP A 304 -5.32 4.07 6.48
CA ASP A 304 -4.15 4.88 6.20
C ASP A 304 -3.07 4.75 7.31
N SER A 305 -3.32 3.90 8.30
CA SER A 305 -2.44 3.65 9.43
C SER A 305 -1.34 2.63 9.10
N PHE A 306 -0.16 2.82 9.68
CA PHE A 306 0.93 1.84 9.74
C PHE A 306 1.02 1.11 11.08
N ASN A 307 0.10 1.37 12.00
CA ASN A 307 0.12 0.75 13.33
C ASN A 307 -0.10 -0.76 13.20
N ILE A 308 0.54 -1.51 14.06
CA ILE A 308 0.40 -2.97 14.17
C ILE A 308 0.19 -3.29 15.65
N SER A 309 -0.78 -4.14 15.97
CA SER A 309 -1.01 -4.58 17.35
C SER A 309 0.20 -5.32 17.90
N GLN A 310 0.45 -5.16 19.18
CA GLN A 310 1.58 -5.81 19.86
C GLN A 310 1.51 -7.34 19.72
N ALA A 311 0.32 -7.92 19.82
CA ALA A 311 0.11 -9.35 19.65
C ALA A 311 0.52 -9.85 18.25
N ALA A 312 0.18 -9.09 17.20
CA ALA A 312 0.58 -9.42 15.82
C ALA A 312 2.09 -9.30 15.61
N ILE A 313 2.74 -8.28 16.21
CA ILE A 313 4.19 -8.14 16.18
C ILE A 313 4.87 -9.36 16.83
N VAL A 314 4.43 -9.78 18.01
CA VAL A 314 5.01 -10.93 18.71
C VAL A 314 4.88 -12.19 17.85
N LYS A 315 3.68 -12.51 17.37
CA LYS A 315 3.44 -13.68 16.52
C LYS A 315 4.29 -13.67 15.23
N ALA A 316 4.41 -12.50 14.58
CA ALA A 316 5.23 -12.35 13.38
C ALA A 316 6.73 -12.59 13.68
N ARG A 317 7.23 -12.05 14.78
CA ARG A 317 8.63 -12.20 15.18
C ARG A 317 8.96 -13.65 15.55
N GLU A 318 8.09 -14.34 16.26
CA GLU A 318 8.22 -15.78 16.55
C GLU A 318 8.26 -16.60 15.25
N PHE A 319 7.35 -16.32 14.32
CA PHE A 319 7.33 -16.95 13.00
C PHE A 319 8.64 -16.71 12.22
N ILE A 320 9.14 -15.48 12.20
CA ILE A 320 10.41 -15.11 11.53
C ILE A 320 11.57 -15.89 12.16
N LYS A 321 11.67 -15.89 13.49
CA LYS A 321 12.71 -16.62 14.21
C LYS A 321 12.71 -18.12 13.86
N LYS A 322 11.53 -18.74 13.92
CA LYS A 322 11.34 -20.17 13.65
C LYS A 322 11.65 -20.55 12.20
N THR A 323 11.24 -19.70 11.23
CA THR A 323 11.26 -20.07 9.81
C THR A 323 12.57 -19.65 9.12
N TYR A 324 13.12 -18.48 9.49
CA TYR A 324 14.29 -17.88 8.82
C TYR A 324 15.53 -17.83 9.71
N GLY A 325 15.38 -17.99 11.03
CA GLY A 325 16.46 -17.97 12.01
C GLY A 325 16.67 -16.59 12.65
N GLU A 326 17.46 -16.55 13.72
CA GLU A 326 17.70 -15.34 14.53
C GLU A 326 18.34 -14.20 13.77
N ARG A 327 19.21 -14.48 12.82
CA ARG A 327 19.88 -13.46 12.00
C ARG A 327 18.90 -12.56 11.24
N TYR A 328 17.72 -13.12 10.88
CA TYR A 328 16.68 -12.37 10.17
C TYR A 328 15.76 -11.56 11.09
N LEU A 329 15.96 -11.66 12.41
CA LEU A 329 15.15 -10.97 13.39
C LEU A 329 15.96 -9.84 14.03
N PRO A 330 15.57 -8.56 13.88
CA PRO A 330 16.25 -7.46 14.57
C PRO A 330 16.01 -7.56 16.09
N GLU A 331 16.93 -7.03 16.90
CA GLU A 331 16.83 -7.06 18.36
C GLU A 331 15.52 -6.49 18.89
N SER A 332 15.10 -5.36 18.35
CA SER A 332 13.85 -4.69 18.73
C SER A 332 12.81 -4.73 17.61
N PRO A 333 11.50 -4.73 17.96
CA PRO A 333 10.42 -4.58 16.99
C PRO A 333 10.54 -3.28 16.21
N LYS A 334 10.13 -3.32 14.94
CA LYS A 334 10.10 -2.12 14.10
C LYS A 334 8.72 -1.47 14.15
N TYR A 335 8.70 -0.18 14.40
CA TYR A 335 7.51 0.66 14.40
C TYR A 335 7.59 1.70 13.28
N TYR A 336 6.46 2.00 12.67
CA TYR A 336 6.38 2.94 11.55
C TYR A 336 5.43 4.07 11.91
N LYS A 337 5.89 5.31 11.72
CA LYS A 337 5.07 6.49 11.99
C LYS A 337 4.17 6.77 10.79
N THR A 338 2.91 7.03 11.06
CA THR A 338 1.95 7.50 10.06
C THR A 338 2.17 9.00 9.84
N THR A 339 2.30 9.41 8.59
CA THR A 339 2.55 10.81 8.21
C THR A 339 1.28 11.62 7.98
N SER A 340 0.12 10.97 7.94
CA SER A 340 -1.18 11.63 7.76
C SER A 340 -1.54 12.45 9.00
N LYS A 341 -1.94 13.72 8.77
CA LYS A 341 -2.40 14.61 9.85
C LYS A 341 -3.80 14.25 10.38
N VAL A 342 -4.54 13.45 9.64
CA VAL A 342 -5.91 13.00 9.97
C VAL A 342 -5.89 11.48 10.02
N VAL A 343 -5.21 10.93 11.02
CA VAL A 343 -5.21 9.49 11.27
C VAL A 343 -6.45 9.16 12.08
N GLN A 344 -7.24 8.21 11.61
CA GLN A 344 -8.15 7.49 12.50
C GLN A 344 -7.26 6.58 13.37
N GLU A 345 -6.89 7.05 14.56
CA GLU A 345 -5.88 6.43 15.45
C GLU A 345 -6.18 4.97 15.83
N ALA A 346 -7.41 4.54 15.67
CA ALA A 346 -7.85 3.20 16.01
C ALA A 346 -7.59 2.13 14.94
N HIS A 347 -7.13 2.52 13.72
CA HIS A 347 -6.96 1.56 12.64
C HIS A 347 -5.57 0.93 12.65
N GLU A 348 -5.52 -0.38 12.42
CA GLU A 348 -4.29 -1.11 12.10
C GLU A 348 -3.95 -1.00 10.62
N ALA A 349 -2.68 -1.29 10.29
CA ALA A 349 -2.23 -1.52 8.92
C ALA A 349 -2.86 -2.79 8.33
N VAL A 350 -2.87 -2.90 7.01
CA VAL A 350 -3.30 -4.12 6.32
C VAL A 350 -2.26 -5.22 6.55
N ARG A 351 -2.66 -6.29 7.23
CA ARG A 351 -1.80 -7.44 7.54
C ARG A 351 -2.60 -8.75 7.51
N PRO A 352 -1.95 -9.91 7.39
CA PRO A 352 -2.62 -11.18 7.62
C PRO A 352 -3.03 -11.27 9.10
N VAL A 353 -4.16 -11.92 9.36
CA VAL A 353 -4.61 -12.25 10.71
C VAL A 353 -3.67 -13.27 11.34
N ASP A 354 -3.27 -14.27 10.57
CA ASP A 354 -2.25 -15.25 10.95
C ASP A 354 -1.07 -15.22 9.98
N ALA A 355 0.09 -14.76 10.46
CA ALA A 355 1.33 -14.72 9.69
C ALA A 355 1.87 -16.11 9.29
N GLY A 356 1.52 -17.14 10.06
CA GLY A 356 1.89 -18.54 9.78
C GLY A 356 1.09 -19.16 8.64
N ASN A 357 -0.11 -18.68 8.39
CA ASN A 357 -0.95 -19.15 7.29
C ASN A 357 -0.34 -18.75 5.93
N SER A 358 -0.13 -19.75 5.07
CA SER A 358 0.39 -19.53 3.71
C SER A 358 -0.67 -19.06 2.72
N GLY A 359 -1.94 -18.99 3.13
CA GLY A 359 -3.07 -18.70 2.25
C GLY A 359 -3.48 -19.88 1.36
N GLN A 360 -2.97 -21.09 1.59
CA GLN A 360 -3.42 -22.28 0.87
C GLN A 360 -4.91 -22.51 1.12
N GLY A 361 -5.67 -22.70 0.04
CA GLY A 361 -7.12 -22.88 0.10
C GLY A 361 -7.95 -21.62 -0.09
N ILE A 362 -7.35 -20.44 -0.35
CA ILE A 362 -8.08 -19.27 -0.80
C ILE A 362 -8.66 -19.56 -2.18
N GLY A 363 -10.00 -19.52 -2.28
CA GLY A 363 -10.75 -20.04 -3.43
C GLY A 363 -10.55 -19.29 -4.75
N ASN A 364 -10.02 -18.07 -4.72
CA ASN A 364 -9.78 -17.30 -5.93
C ASN A 364 -8.31 -16.92 -6.12
N SER A 365 -7.86 -16.90 -7.38
CA SER A 365 -6.47 -16.62 -7.72
C SER A 365 -6.03 -15.17 -7.39
N ASP A 366 -6.95 -14.22 -7.41
CA ASP A 366 -6.67 -12.82 -7.09
C ASP A 366 -6.50 -12.66 -5.57
N GLY A 367 -7.38 -13.26 -4.78
CA GLY A 367 -7.25 -13.30 -3.33
C GLY A 367 -5.94 -13.92 -2.89
N GLN A 368 -5.58 -15.09 -3.46
CA GLN A 368 -4.31 -15.76 -3.14
C GLN A 368 -3.09 -14.88 -3.42
N LYS A 369 -3.04 -14.25 -4.60
CA LYS A 369 -1.93 -13.35 -4.99
C LYS A 369 -1.82 -12.14 -4.05
N LEU A 370 -2.95 -11.52 -3.73
CA LEU A 370 -2.98 -10.35 -2.86
C LEU A 370 -2.62 -10.72 -1.42
N TYR A 371 -3.14 -11.84 -0.92
CA TYR A 371 -2.82 -12.34 0.41
C TYR A 371 -1.32 -12.61 0.57
N ASP A 372 -0.71 -13.32 -0.39
CA ASP A 372 0.72 -13.60 -0.38
C ASP A 372 1.56 -12.30 -0.38
N LEU A 373 1.17 -11.32 -1.17
CA LEU A 373 1.81 -10.01 -1.20
C LEU A 373 1.70 -9.28 0.15
N ILE A 374 0.50 -9.25 0.75
CA ILE A 374 0.26 -8.63 2.06
C ILE A 374 1.09 -9.34 3.14
N ARG A 375 1.07 -10.67 3.16
CA ARG A 375 1.82 -11.48 4.11
C ARG A 375 3.33 -11.26 4.02
N ARG A 376 3.89 -11.31 2.81
CA ARG A 376 5.32 -11.04 2.59
C ARG A 376 5.69 -9.63 3.05
N ARG A 377 4.87 -8.64 2.75
CA ARG A 377 5.11 -7.25 3.17
C ARG A 377 5.10 -7.10 4.68
N PHE A 378 4.13 -7.70 5.35
CA PHE A 378 3.99 -7.69 6.81
C PHE A 378 5.18 -8.38 7.50
N LEU A 379 5.57 -9.56 7.06
CA LEU A 379 6.75 -10.24 7.62
C LEU A 379 8.02 -9.43 7.36
N ALA A 380 8.22 -8.94 6.13
CA ALA A 380 9.38 -8.14 5.76
C ALA A 380 9.53 -6.89 6.62
N CYS A 381 8.43 -6.23 7.00
CA CYS A 381 8.50 -5.03 7.83
C CYS A 381 9.06 -5.30 9.24
N GLN A 382 9.02 -6.54 9.73
CA GLN A 382 9.60 -6.95 11.01
C GLN A 382 10.94 -7.68 10.89
N MET A 383 11.47 -7.89 9.67
CA MET A 383 12.76 -8.55 9.44
C MET A 383 13.94 -7.58 9.49
N SER A 384 15.15 -8.16 9.68
CA SER A 384 16.42 -7.43 9.60
C SER A 384 16.60 -6.76 8.25
N SER A 385 17.29 -5.63 8.22
CA SER A 385 17.60 -4.89 6.99
C SER A 385 18.52 -5.72 6.09
N ALA A 386 18.40 -5.51 4.79
CA ALA A 386 19.36 -6.03 3.83
C ALA A 386 20.67 -5.20 3.90
N ILE A 387 21.80 -5.87 3.79
CA ILE A 387 23.13 -5.26 3.88
C ILE A 387 23.83 -5.41 2.54
N TYR A 388 24.35 -4.31 2.04
CA TYR A 388 25.12 -4.24 0.82
C TYR A 388 26.50 -3.71 1.11
N SER A 389 27.51 -4.28 0.43
CA SER A 389 28.81 -3.66 0.27
C SER A 389 28.77 -2.76 -0.96
N GLU A 390 28.88 -1.47 -0.78
CA GLU A 390 28.99 -0.50 -1.87
C GLU A 390 30.45 -0.16 -2.09
N ILE A 391 30.87 -0.20 -3.35
CA ILE A 391 32.21 0.17 -3.79
C ILE A 391 32.04 1.34 -4.75
N VAL A 392 32.76 2.42 -4.50
CA VAL A 392 32.88 3.57 -5.39
C VAL A 392 34.35 3.71 -5.75
N ILE A 393 34.62 3.73 -7.05
CA ILE A 393 36.00 3.84 -7.62
C ILE A 393 36.04 5.16 -8.39
N ASP A 394 36.91 6.07 -7.99
CA ASP A 394 37.21 7.29 -8.74
C ASP A 394 38.50 7.04 -9.56
N VAL A 395 38.39 7.36 -10.84
CA VAL A 395 39.48 7.20 -11.81
C VAL A 395 39.77 8.56 -12.41
N ASP A 396 40.99 9.01 -12.29
CA ASP A 396 41.45 10.27 -12.92
C ASP A 396 42.06 9.98 -14.27
N ALA A 397 41.61 10.71 -15.27
CA ALA A 397 42.18 10.72 -16.62
C ALA A 397 43.10 11.94 -16.76
N TYR A 398 44.34 11.68 -17.07
CA TYR A 398 45.39 12.69 -17.31
C TYR A 398 45.54 12.88 -18.81
N THR A 399 45.27 14.08 -19.30
CA THR A 399 45.46 14.46 -20.68
C THR A 399 46.83 15.15 -20.88
N LEU A 400 47.24 15.31 -22.12
CA LEU A 400 48.44 16.05 -22.45
C LEU A 400 48.35 17.55 -22.12
N LEU A 401 47.14 18.04 -21.90
CA LEU A 401 46.80 19.39 -21.43
C LEU A 401 46.65 19.39 -19.91
N PRO A 402 46.67 20.52 -19.22
CA PRO A 402 46.48 20.58 -17.76
C PRO A 402 45.08 20.19 -17.31
N THR A 403 44.23 19.70 -18.21
CA THR A 403 42.87 19.30 -17.94
C THR A 403 42.86 17.90 -17.35
N ARG A 404 42.20 17.79 -16.16
CA ARG A 404 42.01 16.52 -15.47
C ARG A 404 40.54 16.17 -15.45
N TYR A 405 40.20 14.99 -15.95
CA TYR A 405 38.84 14.45 -15.86
C TYR A 405 38.76 13.43 -14.73
N THR A 406 37.70 13.49 -13.96
CA THR A 406 37.42 12.45 -12.97
C THR A 406 36.20 11.64 -13.44
N LEU A 407 36.40 10.34 -13.51
CA LEU A 407 35.35 9.38 -13.85
C LEU A 407 35.07 8.49 -12.62
N ARG A 408 33.83 8.00 -12.52
CA ARG A 408 33.40 7.19 -11.37
C ARG A 408 32.73 5.92 -11.83
N ALA A 409 33.05 4.82 -11.16
CA ALA A 409 32.26 3.60 -11.14
C ALA A 409 31.67 3.40 -9.76
N SER A 410 30.44 2.95 -9.70
CA SER A 410 29.80 2.54 -8.46
C SER A 410 29.15 1.16 -8.62
N GLY A 411 29.29 0.32 -7.61
CA GLY A 411 28.71 -1.01 -7.59
C GLY A 411 28.26 -1.39 -6.19
N GLN A 412 27.23 -2.24 -6.12
CA GLN A 412 26.73 -2.76 -4.85
C GLN A 412 26.66 -4.29 -4.92
N THR A 413 27.21 -4.96 -3.92
CA THR A 413 27.11 -6.41 -3.75
C THR A 413 26.26 -6.71 -2.53
N LEU A 414 25.30 -7.63 -2.65
CA LEU A 414 24.45 -8.05 -1.54
C LEU A 414 25.29 -8.94 -0.59
N VAL A 415 25.47 -8.49 0.64
CA VAL A 415 26.18 -9.22 1.70
C VAL A 415 25.22 -10.05 2.54
N PHE A 416 24.06 -9.47 2.86
CA PHE A 416 23.00 -10.13 3.61
C PHE A 416 21.64 -9.72 3.04
N ASP A 417 20.83 -10.71 2.68
CA ASP A 417 19.54 -10.48 2.02
C ASP A 417 18.46 -9.92 2.96
N GLY A 418 18.50 -10.22 4.27
CA GLY A 418 17.53 -9.71 5.23
C GLY A 418 16.09 -9.90 4.76
N TRP A 419 15.27 -8.85 4.84
CA TRP A 419 13.86 -8.87 4.40
C TRP A 419 13.67 -9.24 2.92
N ARG A 420 14.69 -9.05 2.08
CA ARG A 420 14.62 -9.39 0.64
C ARG A 420 14.48 -10.89 0.39
N LYS A 421 14.79 -11.72 1.38
CA LYS A 421 14.52 -13.16 1.36
C LYS A 421 13.10 -13.50 0.95
N LEU A 422 12.14 -12.63 1.34
CA LEU A 422 10.72 -12.80 1.02
C LEU A 422 10.34 -12.34 -0.40
N PHE A 423 11.24 -11.64 -1.08
CA PHE A 423 11.01 -11.09 -2.42
C PHE A 423 12.06 -11.55 -3.44
N PRO A 424 12.26 -12.87 -3.63
CA PRO A 424 13.19 -13.37 -4.64
C PRO A 424 12.66 -12.96 -6.03
N GLY A 425 13.42 -12.16 -6.75
CA GLY A 425 13.09 -11.72 -8.10
C GLY A 425 12.23 -10.44 -8.21
N PHE A 426 11.76 -9.84 -7.13
CA PHE A 426 11.10 -8.52 -7.13
C PHE A 426 12.10 -7.36 -7.22
N THR A 427 13.01 -7.42 -8.18
CA THR A 427 13.91 -6.31 -8.50
C THR A 427 13.19 -5.09 -9.06
N ARG A 428 11.94 -5.22 -9.51
CA ARG A 428 11.14 -4.10 -10.05
C ARG A 428 10.61 -3.13 -9.00
N GLU A 429 10.38 -3.54 -7.74
CA GLU A 429 10.01 -2.58 -6.66
C GLU A 429 11.20 -1.71 -6.21
N VAL A 430 12.42 -2.15 -6.46
CA VAL A 430 13.66 -1.45 -6.07
C VAL A 430 14.26 -0.66 -7.24
N LYS A 431 13.63 -0.66 -8.40
CA LYS A 431 13.96 0.29 -9.47
C LYS A 431 13.38 1.67 -9.10
N SER A 432 13.97 2.32 -8.10
CA SER A 432 14.09 3.76 -8.14
C SER A 432 14.90 4.10 -9.40
N ALA A 433 14.61 5.22 -10.02
CA ALA A 433 15.24 5.67 -11.27
C ALA A 433 16.79 5.67 -11.25
N ASP A 434 17.39 5.44 -10.07
CA ASP A 434 18.81 5.57 -9.77
C ASP A 434 19.57 4.22 -9.71
N THR A 435 18.90 3.06 -9.91
CA THR A 435 19.57 1.75 -9.82
C THR A 435 19.76 1.03 -11.15
N SER A 436 19.85 1.78 -12.24
CA SER A 436 19.94 1.24 -13.58
C SER A 436 21.19 0.42 -13.88
N ARG A 437 22.22 0.44 -13.01
CA ARG A 437 23.47 -0.30 -13.28
C ARG A 437 24.12 -0.80 -11.99
N VAL A 438 23.65 -1.95 -11.46
CA VAL A 438 24.41 -2.68 -10.44
C VAL A 438 25.51 -3.47 -11.18
N PHE A 439 26.71 -2.93 -11.23
CA PHE A 439 27.85 -3.64 -11.75
C PHE A 439 28.62 -4.31 -10.60
N LEU A 440 29.05 -5.56 -10.83
CA LEU A 440 30.09 -6.16 -10.03
C LEU A 440 31.42 -5.51 -10.45
N LEU A 441 31.95 -4.66 -9.60
CA LEU A 441 33.24 -4.02 -9.86
C LEU A 441 34.39 -4.95 -9.44
N PRO A 442 35.48 -4.93 -10.19
CA PRO A 442 36.69 -5.66 -9.81
C PRO A 442 37.31 -5.06 -8.56
N GLU A 443 38.11 -5.85 -7.84
CA GLU A 443 38.98 -5.31 -6.79
C GLU A 443 40.13 -4.54 -7.42
N VAL A 444 40.20 -3.25 -7.15
CA VAL A 444 41.25 -2.34 -7.59
C VAL A 444 41.86 -1.63 -6.40
N LYS A 445 43.12 -1.19 -6.52
CA LYS A 445 43.84 -0.43 -5.50
C LYS A 445 44.04 1.01 -5.96
N VAL A 446 44.18 1.93 -5.00
CA VAL A 446 44.58 3.31 -5.29
C VAL A 446 45.94 3.31 -5.94
N ASN A 447 46.12 4.16 -6.96
CA ASN A 447 47.33 4.25 -7.81
C ASN A 447 47.51 3.10 -8.82
N GLU A 448 46.56 2.25 -8.98
CA GLU A 448 46.51 1.23 -10.03
C GLU A 448 46.07 1.79 -11.38
#